data_8e7036cc7b66c561fd69f2e2aa2eca42
#
_entry.id   8e7036cc7b66c561fd69f2e2aa2eca42
#
_cell.length_a   1.000
_cell.length_b   1.000
_cell.length_c   1.000
_cell.angle_alpha   90.00
_cell.angle_beta   90.00
_cell.angle_gamma   90.00
#
_symmetry.space_group_name_H-M   'P 1'
#
loop_
_entity.id
_entity.type
_entity.pdbx_description
1 polymer ?
#
loop_
_entity_poly.entity_id
_entity_poly.type
_entity_poly.pdbx_seq_one_letter_code
_entity_poly.pdbx_strand_id
1 'polypeptide(L)'
;MIKGVKIRFEIHKILFSIYKFNKTLNNSLIVKQINKQKKEDITFLYNVTLNSMRLHLHCLKIINKFIKKKLRDQEKILLISAITQIVFLNFKEYAVINCSVEIAKKLKLYPGLINATLKKIAKNKNVLKQIKINFSDLPLWFQKKTSFMSDYEKKQFLEN
;
A
#
# COMPACT_ATOMS: atom_id res chain seq x y z
N MET A 1 -14.41 19.06 -3.88
CA MET A 1 -13.65 17.82 -3.61
C MET A 1 -12.18 18.19 -3.42
N ILE A 2 -11.52 17.60 -2.44
CA ILE A 2 -10.09 17.82 -2.19
C ILE A 2 -9.31 17.35 -3.42
N LYS A 3 -8.34 18.17 -3.86
CA LYS A 3 -7.49 17.85 -5.01
C LYS A 3 -6.77 16.51 -4.79
N GLY A 4 -6.82 15.64 -5.79
CA GLY A 4 -6.15 14.36 -5.76
C GLY A 4 -6.92 13.21 -5.12
N VAL A 5 -8.12 13.44 -4.55
CA VAL A 5 -8.96 12.36 -3.99
C VAL A 5 -9.39 11.40 -5.09
N LYS A 6 -9.84 11.92 -6.22
CA LYS A 6 -10.36 11.10 -7.32
C LYS A 6 -9.34 10.07 -7.80
N ILE A 7 -8.12 10.53 -8.12
CA ILE A 7 -7.08 9.62 -8.63
C ILE A 7 -6.64 8.61 -7.58
N ARG A 8 -6.52 9.03 -6.31
CA ARG A 8 -6.17 8.12 -5.21
C ARG A 8 -7.27 7.11 -4.94
N PHE A 9 -8.51 7.49 -5.15
CA PHE A 9 -9.64 6.55 -5.04
C PHE A 9 -9.60 5.51 -6.18
N GLU A 10 -9.26 5.91 -7.39
CA GLU A 10 -9.04 4.96 -8.50
C GLU A 10 -7.90 3.99 -8.20
N ILE A 11 -6.78 4.48 -7.66
CA ILE A 11 -5.66 3.65 -7.21
C ILE A 11 -6.13 2.62 -6.17
N HIS A 12 -6.90 3.07 -5.19
CA HIS A 12 -7.44 2.19 -4.16
C HIS A 12 -8.30 1.06 -4.77
N LYS A 13 -9.19 1.40 -5.70
CA LYS A 13 -10.05 0.41 -6.37
C LYS A 13 -9.23 -0.61 -7.16
N ILE A 14 -8.20 -0.17 -7.85
CA ILE A 14 -7.31 -1.06 -8.61
C ILE A 14 -6.56 -2.00 -7.65
N LEU A 15 -5.94 -1.46 -6.61
CA LEU A 15 -5.22 -2.26 -5.61
C LEU A 15 -6.15 -3.27 -4.94
N PHE A 16 -7.35 -2.87 -4.59
CA PHE A 16 -8.35 -3.76 -3.99
C PHE A 16 -8.71 -4.91 -4.95
N SER A 17 -8.90 -4.61 -6.24
CA SER A 17 -9.17 -5.65 -7.25
C SER A 17 -8.01 -6.64 -7.37
N ILE A 18 -6.78 -6.16 -7.31
CA ILE A 18 -5.60 -7.01 -7.39
C ILE A 18 -5.51 -7.94 -6.18
N TYR A 19 -5.62 -7.41 -4.97
CA TYR A 19 -5.41 -8.19 -3.74
C TYR A 19 -6.62 -9.04 -3.35
N LYS A 20 -7.82 -8.54 -3.53
CA LYS A 20 -9.05 -9.25 -3.13
C LYS A 20 -9.50 -10.25 -4.17
N PHE A 21 -9.41 -9.91 -5.45
CA PHE A 21 -9.92 -10.72 -6.55
C PHE A 21 -8.82 -11.33 -7.43
N ASN A 22 -7.56 -11.28 -6.99
CA ASN A 22 -6.41 -11.85 -7.70
C ASN A 22 -6.30 -11.39 -9.16
N LYS A 23 -6.69 -10.15 -9.45
CA LYS A 23 -6.56 -9.57 -10.78
C LYS A 23 -5.14 -9.08 -11.01
N THR A 24 -4.74 -9.00 -12.28
CA THR A 24 -3.45 -8.43 -12.69
C THR A 24 -3.66 -7.06 -13.30
N LEU A 25 -2.59 -6.25 -13.41
CA LEU A 25 -2.65 -4.95 -14.08
C LEU A 25 -3.01 -5.06 -15.56
N ASN A 26 -2.80 -6.21 -16.17
CA ASN A 26 -3.19 -6.48 -17.57
C ASN A 26 -4.66 -6.89 -17.73
N ASN A 27 -5.40 -7.03 -16.63
CA ASN A 27 -6.82 -7.34 -16.69
C ASN A 27 -7.57 -6.27 -17.50
N SER A 28 -8.42 -6.68 -18.43
CA SER A 28 -9.10 -5.79 -19.36
C SER A 28 -9.92 -4.69 -18.68
N LEU A 29 -10.56 -5.01 -17.56
CA LEU A 29 -11.36 -4.03 -16.80
C LEU A 29 -10.47 -2.98 -16.13
N ILE A 30 -9.33 -3.41 -15.57
CA ILE A 30 -8.34 -2.51 -14.96
C ILE A 30 -7.73 -1.61 -16.05
N VAL A 31 -7.34 -2.16 -17.19
CA VAL A 31 -6.79 -1.38 -18.32
C VAL A 31 -7.79 -0.32 -18.78
N LYS A 32 -9.06 -0.68 -18.93
CA LYS A 32 -10.11 0.29 -19.27
C LYS A 32 -10.25 1.40 -18.22
N GLN A 33 -10.19 1.04 -16.95
CA GLN A 33 -10.26 1.98 -15.84
C GLN A 33 -9.08 2.98 -15.86
N ILE A 34 -7.88 2.49 -16.13
CA ILE A 34 -6.68 3.32 -16.26
C ILE A 34 -6.81 4.26 -17.47
N ASN A 35 -7.23 3.74 -18.61
CA ASN A 35 -7.32 4.51 -19.86
C ASN A 35 -8.39 5.63 -19.81
N LYS A 36 -9.32 5.58 -18.86
CA LYS A 36 -10.28 6.67 -18.63
C LYS A 36 -9.68 7.86 -17.88
N GLN A 37 -8.49 7.71 -17.30
CA GLN A 37 -7.85 8.78 -16.56
C GLN A 37 -7.17 9.79 -17.49
N LYS A 38 -6.97 11.00 -16.98
CA LYS A 38 -6.19 12.01 -17.70
C LYS A 38 -4.75 11.57 -17.86
N LYS A 39 -4.09 11.94 -18.94
CA LYS A 39 -2.73 11.53 -19.25
C LYS A 39 -1.74 11.83 -18.11
N GLU A 40 -1.84 13.01 -17.48
CA GLU A 40 -1.01 13.37 -16.34
C GLU A 40 -1.26 12.49 -15.11
N ASP A 41 -2.49 12.01 -14.92
CA ASP A 41 -2.88 11.16 -13.79
C ASP A 41 -2.43 9.72 -13.97
N ILE A 42 -2.26 9.25 -15.20
CA ILE A 42 -1.83 7.87 -15.49
C ILE A 42 -0.44 7.59 -14.93
N THR A 43 0.50 8.51 -15.12
CA THR A 43 1.87 8.37 -14.58
C THR A 43 1.85 8.27 -13.06
N PHE A 44 1.10 9.15 -12.40
CA PHE A 44 0.92 9.13 -10.95
C PHE A 44 0.29 7.81 -10.49
N LEU A 45 -0.77 7.37 -11.18
CA LEU A 45 -1.47 6.13 -10.87
C LEU A 45 -0.53 4.93 -10.93
N TYR A 46 0.24 4.78 -12.01
CA TYR A 46 1.20 3.68 -12.13
C TYR A 46 2.29 3.75 -11.08
N ASN A 47 2.83 4.93 -10.81
CA ASN A 47 3.88 5.10 -9.82
C ASN A 47 3.42 4.63 -8.43
N VAL A 48 2.26 5.09 -7.98
CA VAL A 48 1.72 4.70 -6.67
C VAL A 48 1.30 3.24 -6.64
N THR A 49 0.61 2.77 -7.67
CA THR A 49 0.11 1.38 -7.72
C THR A 49 1.27 0.38 -7.72
N LEU A 50 2.24 0.53 -8.61
CA LEU A 50 3.38 -0.39 -8.71
C LEU A 50 4.24 -0.38 -7.45
N ASN A 51 4.49 0.79 -6.88
CA ASN A 51 5.26 0.88 -5.63
C ASN A 51 4.48 0.30 -4.44
N SER A 52 3.17 0.48 -4.38
CA SER A 52 2.33 -0.16 -3.35
C SER A 52 2.39 -1.68 -3.43
N MET A 53 2.39 -2.23 -4.63
CA MET A 53 2.53 -3.67 -4.84
C MET A 53 3.94 -4.16 -4.42
N ARG A 54 4.97 -3.46 -4.86
CA ARG A 54 6.36 -3.80 -4.56
C ARG A 54 6.66 -3.73 -3.06
N LEU A 55 6.11 -2.74 -2.37
CA LEU A 55 6.37 -2.46 -0.96
C LEU A 55 5.28 -3.01 -0.04
N HIS A 56 4.43 -3.89 -0.53
CA HIS A 56 3.30 -4.45 0.21
C HIS A 56 3.69 -5.01 1.57
N LEU A 57 4.72 -5.87 1.61
CA LEU A 57 5.18 -6.48 2.86
C LEU A 57 5.76 -5.45 3.83
N HIS A 58 6.49 -4.46 3.33
CA HIS A 58 7.01 -3.35 4.14
C HIS A 58 5.86 -2.59 4.78
N CYS A 59 4.83 -2.27 4.01
CA CYS A 59 3.65 -1.56 4.50
C CYS A 59 2.90 -2.38 5.56
N LEU A 60 2.71 -3.69 5.34
CA LEU A 60 2.08 -4.56 6.34
C LEU A 60 2.87 -4.59 7.64
N LYS A 61 4.18 -4.67 7.55
CA LYS A 61 5.05 -4.66 8.74
C LYS A 61 4.93 -3.35 9.51
N ILE A 62 4.86 -2.22 8.80
CA ILE A 62 4.62 -0.90 9.40
C ILE A 62 3.24 -0.86 10.07
N ILE A 63 2.19 -1.28 9.38
CA ILE A 63 0.82 -1.30 9.93
C ILE A 63 0.78 -2.10 11.24
N ASN A 64 1.42 -3.27 11.27
CA ASN A 64 1.44 -4.13 12.45
C ASN A 64 2.15 -3.51 13.66
N LYS A 65 3.03 -2.53 13.45
CA LYS A 65 3.64 -1.78 14.55
C LYS A 65 2.67 -0.81 15.23
N PHE A 66 1.72 -0.28 14.49
CA PHE A 66 0.81 0.77 14.98
C PHE A 66 -0.59 0.27 15.30
N ILE A 67 -1.02 -0.81 14.66
CA ILE A 67 -2.38 -1.35 14.80
C ILE A 67 -2.30 -2.82 15.18
N LYS A 68 -2.88 -3.16 16.34
CA LYS A 68 -2.89 -4.54 16.86
C LYS A 68 -4.22 -5.26 16.60
N LYS A 69 -5.29 -4.53 16.31
CA LYS A 69 -6.59 -5.13 15.98
C LYS A 69 -6.63 -5.58 14.51
N LYS A 70 -7.53 -6.50 14.21
CA LYS A 70 -7.77 -6.94 12.84
C LYS A 70 -8.41 -5.81 12.04
N LEU A 71 -7.83 -5.50 10.89
CA LEU A 71 -8.35 -4.52 9.94
C LEU A 71 -9.22 -5.19 8.87
N ARG A 72 -10.20 -4.45 8.37
CA ARG A 72 -10.91 -4.84 7.15
C ARG A 72 -9.98 -4.72 5.94
N ASP A 73 -10.23 -5.53 4.91
CA ASP A 73 -9.38 -5.51 3.70
C ASP A 73 -9.30 -4.12 3.06
N GLN A 74 -10.42 -3.39 3.01
CA GLN A 74 -10.45 -2.02 2.48
C GLN A 74 -9.56 -1.06 3.30
N GLU A 75 -9.59 -1.17 4.63
CA GLU A 75 -8.75 -0.34 5.51
C GLU A 75 -7.27 -0.64 5.28
N LYS A 76 -6.94 -1.92 5.21
CA LYS A 76 -5.56 -2.38 4.99
C LYS A 76 -5.01 -1.87 3.65
N ILE A 77 -5.76 -2.03 2.58
CA ILE A 77 -5.36 -1.58 1.24
C ILE A 77 -5.19 -0.06 1.18
N LEU A 78 -6.12 0.67 1.81
CA LEU A 78 -6.03 2.14 1.87
C LEU A 78 -4.78 2.60 2.61
N LEU A 79 -4.45 1.96 3.74
CA LEU A 79 -3.25 2.25 4.49
C LEU A 79 -1.98 1.90 3.71
N ILE A 80 -1.94 0.78 3.00
CA ILE A 80 -0.78 0.39 2.18
C ILE A 80 -0.49 1.48 1.14
N SER A 81 -1.50 1.93 0.42
CA SER A 81 -1.34 2.99 -0.58
C SER A 81 -0.84 4.29 0.05
N ALA A 82 -1.43 4.70 1.17
CA ALA A 82 -1.06 5.93 1.86
C ALA A 82 0.37 5.87 2.44
N ILE A 83 0.73 4.75 3.05
CA ILE A 83 2.09 4.54 3.61
C ILE A 83 3.13 4.59 2.50
N THR A 84 2.85 3.95 1.37
CA THR A 84 3.74 4.01 0.20
C THR A 84 3.99 5.45 -0.22
N GLN A 85 2.97 6.26 -0.29
CA GLN A 85 3.06 7.66 -0.68
C GLN A 85 3.84 8.51 0.35
N ILE A 86 3.58 8.34 1.63
CA ILE A 86 4.17 9.14 2.70
C ILE A 86 5.61 8.71 2.97
N VAL A 87 5.83 7.43 3.22
CA VAL A 87 7.12 6.91 3.72
C VAL A 87 8.11 6.71 2.60
N PHE A 88 7.71 6.11 1.50
CA PHE A 88 8.63 5.66 0.45
C PHE A 88 8.71 6.60 -0.75
N LEU A 89 7.62 7.27 -1.12
CA LEU A 89 7.60 8.22 -2.24
C LEU A 89 7.76 9.68 -1.79
N ASN A 90 7.76 9.92 -0.49
CA ASN A 90 7.98 11.24 0.12
C ASN A 90 7.00 12.32 -0.39
N PHE A 91 5.75 11.94 -0.60
CA PHE A 91 4.71 12.90 -0.96
C PHE A 91 4.30 13.73 0.26
N LYS A 92 3.67 14.88 0.01
CA LYS A 92 3.20 15.78 1.08
C LYS A 92 2.21 15.06 1.99
N GLU A 93 2.57 14.93 3.25
CA GLU A 93 1.84 14.12 4.24
C GLU A 93 0.38 14.53 4.37
N TYR A 94 0.14 15.83 4.55
CA TYR A 94 -1.21 16.33 4.75
C TYR A 94 -2.13 16.05 3.56
N ALA A 95 -1.60 16.12 2.35
CA ALA A 95 -2.37 15.83 1.14
C ALA A 95 -2.79 14.35 1.07
N VAL A 96 -1.85 13.45 1.37
CA VAL A 96 -2.12 12.00 1.40
C VAL A 96 -3.11 11.65 2.50
N ILE A 97 -2.91 12.19 3.71
CA ILE A 97 -3.78 11.92 4.86
C ILE A 97 -5.20 12.42 4.59
N ASN A 98 -5.34 13.65 4.12
CA ASN A 98 -6.66 14.23 3.83
C ASN A 98 -7.41 13.44 2.76
N CYS A 99 -6.72 13.07 1.68
CA CYS A 99 -7.32 12.23 0.63
C CYS A 99 -7.74 10.85 1.17
N SER A 100 -6.90 10.23 2.00
CA SER A 100 -7.19 8.92 2.58
C SER A 100 -8.41 8.97 3.52
N VAL A 101 -8.53 10.03 4.31
CA VAL A 101 -9.70 10.26 5.19
C VAL A 101 -10.98 10.41 4.36
N GLU A 102 -10.93 11.18 3.28
CA GLU A 102 -12.10 11.34 2.39
C GLU A 102 -12.49 10.03 1.70
N ILE A 103 -11.52 9.25 1.27
CA ILE A 103 -11.78 7.91 0.71
C ILE A 103 -12.40 7.00 1.76
N ALA A 104 -11.89 7.03 2.99
CA ALA A 104 -12.43 6.25 4.10
C ALA A 104 -13.91 6.59 4.36
N LYS A 105 -14.26 7.87 4.32
CA LYS A 105 -15.65 8.32 4.46
C LYS A 105 -16.52 7.75 3.34
N LYS A 106 -16.06 7.83 2.09
CA LYS A 106 -16.80 7.30 0.93
C LYS A 106 -17.03 5.79 1.01
N LEU A 107 -16.07 5.06 1.56
CA LEU A 107 -16.14 3.61 1.72
C LEU A 107 -16.80 3.17 3.03
N LYS A 108 -17.29 4.12 3.84
CA LYS A 108 -17.89 3.87 5.15
C LYS A 108 -16.95 3.09 6.08
N LEU A 109 -15.66 3.42 6.02
CA LEU A 109 -14.63 2.93 6.93
C LEU A 109 -14.52 3.89 8.13
N TYR A 110 -13.57 3.64 9.02
CA TYR A 110 -13.33 4.50 10.18
C TYR A 110 -12.33 5.62 9.84
N PRO A 111 -12.77 6.84 9.48
CA PRO A 111 -11.86 7.91 9.10
C PRO A 111 -10.90 8.30 10.21
N GLY A 112 -11.37 8.25 11.47
CA GLY A 112 -10.54 8.58 12.64
C GLY A 112 -9.36 7.63 12.81
N LEU A 113 -9.57 6.33 12.59
CA LEU A 113 -8.49 5.34 12.64
C LEU A 113 -7.44 5.62 11.55
N ILE A 114 -7.88 5.86 10.33
CA ILE A 114 -7.00 6.17 9.20
C ILE A 114 -6.20 7.44 9.49
N ASN A 115 -6.87 8.51 9.93
CA ASN A 115 -6.21 9.78 10.23
C ASN A 115 -5.17 9.63 11.34
N ALA A 116 -5.54 9.04 12.47
CA ALA A 116 -4.65 8.88 13.61
C ALA A 116 -3.44 8.01 13.27
N THR A 117 -3.66 6.90 12.58
CA THR A 117 -2.57 5.99 12.19
C THR A 117 -1.61 6.67 11.23
N LEU A 118 -2.09 7.31 10.18
CA LEU A 118 -1.24 7.96 9.20
C LEU A 118 -0.46 9.14 9.78
N LYS A 119 -1.04 9.89 10.71
CA LYS A 119 -0.31 10.96 11.42
C LYS A 119 0.86 10.42 12.24
N LYS A 120 0.67 9.31 12.94
CA LYS A 120 1.75 8.65 13.70
C LYS A 120 2.84 8.12 12.77
N ILE A 121 2.46 7.52 11.66
CA ILE A 121 3.39 7.01 10.65
C ILE A 121 4.19 8.16 10.05
N ALA A 122 3.54 9.27 9.70
CA ALA A 122 4.20 10.43 9.12
C ALA A 122 5.27 11.02 10.05
N LYS A 123 5.00 11.07 11.35
CA LYS A 123 5.98 11.53 12.35
C LYS A 123 7.23 10.64 12.43
N ASN A 124 7.10 9.37 12.09
CA ASN A 124 8.17 8.37 12.17
C ASN A 124 8.71 7.95 10.81
N LYS A 125 8.37 8.65 9.73
CA LYS A 125 8.66 8.21 8.36
C LYS A 125 10.15 7.95 8.08
N ASN A 126 11.05 8.74 8.65
CA ASN A 126 12.49 8.58 8.42
C ASN A 126 13.02 7.26 8.95
N VAL A 127 12.53 6.83 10.12
CA VAL A 127 12.87 5.54 10.73
C VAL A 127 12.18 4.40 9.98
N LEU A 128 10.89 4.57 9.66
CA LEU A 128 10.09 3.55 8.99
C LEU A 128 10.56 3.27 7.56
N LYS A 129 11.13 4.25 6.88
CA LYS A 129 11.70 4.09 5.53
C LYS A 129 12.82 3.05 5.50
N GLN A 130 13.50 2.84 6.62
CA GLN A 130 14.62 1.90 6.75
C GLN A 130 14.19 0.49 7.16
N ILE A 131 12.90 0.24 7.28
CA ILE A 131 12.38 -1.07 7.68
C ILE A 131 12.82 -2.14 6.68
N LYS A 132 13.30 -3.26 7.21
CA LYS A 132 13.76 -4.40 6.40
C LYS A 132 12.79 -5.56 6.53
N ILE A 133 12.63 -6.30 5.44
CA ILE A 133 11.85 -7.52 5.43
C ILE A 133 12.78 -8.69 5.75
N ASN A 134 12.39 -9.48 6.75
CA ASN A 134 13.04 -10.73 7.09
C ASN A 134 12.31 -11.88 6.38
N PHE A 135 12.99 -13.02 6.25
CA PHE A 135 12.37 -14.20 5.62
C PHE A 135 11.08 -14.63 6.35
N SER A 136 11.04 -14.45 7.68
CA SER A 136 9.87 -14.72 8.50
C SER A 136 8.66 -13.80 8.22
N ASP A 137 8.87 -12.68 7.56
CA ASP A 137 7.78 -11.77 7.16
C ASP A 137 7.06 -12.23 5.88
N LEU A 138 7.64 -13.17 5.16
CA LEU A 138 7.07 -13.71 3.93
C LEU A 138 5.89 -14.64 4.25
N PRO A 139 4.98 -14.86 3.29
CA PRO A 139 3.87 -15.80 3.51
C PRO A 139 4.34 -17.20 3.89
N LEU A 140 3.61 -17.85 4.81
CA LEU A 140 3.97 -19.18 5.30
C LEU A 140 4.11 -20.21 4.18
N TRP A 141 3.25 -20.16 3.17
CA TRP A 141 3.33 -21.09 2.03
C TRP A 141 4.65 -20.94 1.27
N PHE A 142 5.14 -19.72 1.13
CA PHE A 142 6.44 -19.44 0.49
C PHE A 142 7.59 -19.92 1.34
N GLN A 143 7.55 -19.67 2.65
CA GLN A 143 8.55 -20.14 3.59
C GLN A 143 8.66 -21.67 3.55
N LYS A 144 7.53 -22.36 3.51
CA LYS A 144 7.49 -23.84 3.43
C LYS A 144 8.06 -24.35 2.10
N LYS A 145 7.70 -23.74 0.98
CA LYS A 145 8.22 -24.13 -0.35
C LYS A 145 9.71 -23.88 -0.53
N THR A 146 10.27 -22.94 0.22
CA THR A 146 11.67 -22.54 0.13
C THR A 146 12.49 -22.97 1.35
N SER A 147 11.99 -23.92 2.14
CA SER A 147 12.65 -24.41 3.35
C SER A 147 14.02 -25.04 3.08
N PHE A 148 14.29 -25.48 1.85
CA PHE A 148 15.59 -26.02 1.41
C PHE A 148 16.68 -24.96 1.28
N MET A 149 16.32 -23.66 1.22
CA MET A 149 17.29 -22.58 1.09
C MET A 149 18.11 -22.41 2.36
N SER A 150 19.43 -22.23 2.20
CA SER A 150 20.32 -21.90 3.31
C SER A 150 20.05 -20.46 3.80
N ASP A 151 20.56 -20.13 5.00
CA ASP A 151 20.44 -18.77 5.53
C ASP A 151 21.11 -17.74 4.61
N TYR A 152 22.22 -18.10 3.97
CA TYR A 152 22.88 -17.25 2.98
C TYR A 152 22.00 -17.01 1.76
N GLU A 153 21.39 -18.06 1.19
CA GLU A 153 20.49 -17.93 0.03
C GLU A 153 19.25 -17.09 0.36
N LYS A 154 18.67 -17.27 1.55
CA LYS A 154 17.54 -16.46 2.04
C LYS A 154 17.90 -14.98 2.12
N LYS A 155 19.08 -14.68 2.65
CA LYS A 155 19.57 -13.30 2.75
C LYS A 155 19.77 -12.70 1.37
N GLN A 156 20.39 -13.42 0.44
CA GLN A 156 20.60 -12.96 -0.94
C GLN A 156 19.27 -12.72 -1.65
N PHE A 157 18.29 -13.58 -1.44
CA PHE A 157 16.95 -13.41 -2.00
C PHE A 157 16.28 -12.10 -1.55
N LEU A 158 16.42 -11.74 -0.29
CA LEU A 158 15.81 -10.51 0.27
C LEU A 158 16.54 -9.23 -0.13
N GLU A 159 17.85 -9.30 -0.39
CA GLU A 159 18.66 -8.15 -0.78
C GLU A 159 18.55 -7.80 -2.27
N ASN A 160 18.11 -8.72 -3.08
CA ASN A 160 17.90 -8.54 -4.51
C ASN A 160 16.43 -8.20 -4.81
#